data_74000d2d3bebae8ae9442b8b80719596
#
_entry.id   74000d2d3bebae8ae9442b8b80719596
#
_cell.length_a   1.000
_cell.length_b   1.000
_cell.length_c   1.000
_cell.angle_alpha   90.00
_cell.angle_beta   90.00
_cell.angle_gamma   90.00
#
_symmetry.space_group_name_H-M   'P 1'
#
loop_
_entity.id
_entity.type
_entity.pdbx_description
1 polymer ?
#
loop_
_entity_poly.entity_id
_entity_poly.type
_entity_poly.pdbx_seq_one_letter_code
_entity_poly.pdbx_strand_id
1 'polypeptide(L)'
;GGIGFGYAVITPATIKWFPPEKTGLIAGFVVGGSALSSVFIAPLFNFLIKSNGLSYALNVYSIIFAVIAGTCSFLLLNPPESGIHAPAFNHASHKDSIKLSDILKKSEFYILWVLFFIGSGAGLMVIGFITDMVKKGLGEEAFLGVVIIAIGNSGGRVAAGYLSDRIGRIKSLIIMFSFQCLLMIISAIVTEHTISIIILLLIATFIGFNYGSNLSLFPSIAKDLWGMKNFGANYGALFTAWGVGGFVLSRVSQMIKAATGSLEYSFWLAAVLLGIGCILLFFFEKIMKQKGQ
;
A
#
# COMPACT_ATOMS: atom_id res chain seq x y z
N GLY A 1 -15.55 3.23 -2.38
CA GLY A 1 -15.79 3.15 -3.84
C GLY A 1 -14.82 4.00 -4.65
N GLY A 2 -14.83 5.34 -4.49
CA GLY A 2 -14.10 6.27 -5.37
C GLY A 2 -12.59 6.02 -5.52
N ILE A 3 -11.89 5.74 -4.42
CA ILE A 3 -10.45 5.41 -4.45
C ILE A 3 -10.19 4.15 -5.29
N GLY A 4 -11.01 3.11 -5.12
CA GLY A 4 -10.88 1.86 -5.89
C GLY A 4 -11.05 2.08 -7.40
N PHE A 5 -12.02 2.89 -7.81
CA PHE A 5 -12.20 3.27 -9.22
C PHE A 5 -10.99 4.03 -9.76
N GLY A 6 -10.45 4.99 -8.99
CA GLY A 6 -9.25 5.73 -9.39
C GLY A 6 -8.05 4.80 -9.64
N TYR A 7 -7.76 3.91 -8.71
CA TYR A 7 -6.65 2.95 -8.85
C TYR A 7 -6.85 1.99 -10.04
N ALA A 8 -8.06 1.51 -10.25
CA ALA A 8 -8.38 0.58 -11.35
C ALA A 8 -8.19 1.21 -12.74
N VAL A 9 -8.32 2.53 -12.87
CA VAL A 9 -8.19 3.25 -14.15
C VAL A 9 -6.81 3.85 -14.35
N ILE A 10 -6.30 4.59 -13.35
CA ILE A 10 -5.08 5.39 -13.50
C ILE A 10 -3.83 4.50 -13.66
N THR A 11 -3.70 3.49 -12.80
CA THR A 11 -2.49 2.65 -12.79
C THR A 11 -2.29 1.88 -14.11
N PRO A 12 -3.29 1.15 -14.65
CA PRO A 12 -3.14 0.47 -15.94
C PRO A 12 -2.93 1.42 -17.11
N ALA A 13 -3.62 2.57 -17.13
CA ALA A 13 -3.46 3.56 -18.17
C ALA A 13 -2.03 4.12 -18.23
N THR A 14 -1.48 4.46 -17.06
CA THR A 14 -0.13 5.03 -16.98
C THR A 14 0.97 4.02 -17.33
N ILE A 15 0.85 2.77 -16.83
CA ILE A 15 1.85 1.73 -17.10
C ILE A 15 2.03 1.46 -18.60
N LYS A 16 0.96 1.59 -19.40
CA LYS A 16 1.02 1.39 -20.87
C LYS A 16 1.96 2.35 -21.60
N TRP A 17 2.30 3.49 -21.01
CA TRP A 17 3.21 4.48 -21.60
C TRP A 17 4.69 4.15 -21.41
N PHE A 18 5.03 3.17 -20.59
CA PHE A 18 6.41 2.89 -20.18
C PHE A 18 6.82 1.45 -20.49
N PRO A 19 8.14 1.20 -20.65
CA PRO A 19 8.66 -0.14 -20.87
C PRO A 19 8.29 -1.12 -19.76
N PRO A 20 8.06 -2.41 -20.07
CA PRO A 20 7.69 -3.45 -19.10
C PRO A 20 8.64 -3.58 -17.91
N GLU A 21 9.95 -3.32 -18.13
CA GLU A 21 11.01 -3.43 -17.12
C GLU A 21 10.88 -2.39 -16.00
N LYS A 22 10.14 -1.29 -16.23
CA LYS A 22 9.92 -0.19 -15.28
C LYS A 22 8.53 -0.22 -14.65
N THR A 23 7.79 -1.30 -14.81
CA THR A 23 6.40 -1.39 -14.35
C THR A 23 6.25 -1.13 -12.86
N GLY A 24 7.13 -1.71 -12.02
CA GLY A 24 7.07 -1.55 -10.57
C GLY A 24 7.37 -0.12 -10.15
N LEU A 25 8.41 0.48 -10.73
CA LEU A 25 8.77 1.87 -10.48
C LEU A 25 7.63 2.83 -10.85
N ILE A 26 7.06 2.67 -12.05
CA ILE A 26 5.97 3.53 -12.53
C ILE A 26 4.69 3.34 -11.70
N ALA A 27 4.32 2.11 -11.40
CA ALA A 27 3.22 1.83 -10.49
C ALA A 27 3.46 2.48 -9.13
N GLY A 28 4.69 2.39 -8.60
CA GLY A 28 5.09 3.01 -7.35
C GLY A 28 4.92 4.54 -7.37
N PHE A 29 5.32 5.23 -8.42
CA PHE A 29 5.12 6.67 -8.58
C PHE A 29 3.64 7.06 -8.64
N VAL A 30 2.85 6.39 -9.49
CA VAL A 30 1.41 6.68 -9.65
C VAL A 30 0.68 6.51 -8.33
N VAL A 31 0.90 5.37 -7.67
CA VAL A 31 0.26 5.07 -6.41
C VAL A 31 0.85 5.93 -5.27
N GLY A 32 2.14 6.26 -5.36
CA GLY A 32 2.85 7.15 -4.41
C GLY A 32 2.25 8.54 -4.32
N GLY A 33 1.79 9.09 -5.43
CA GLY A 33 1.12 10.39 -5.47
C GLY A 33 -0.08 10.49 -4.53
N SER A 34 -0.85 9.40 -4.38
CA SER A 34 -2.00 9.39 -3.47
C SER A 34 -1.59 9.45 -1.98
N ALA A 35 -0.46 8.86 -1.61
CA ALA A 35 0.08 8.98 -0.26
C ALA A 35 0.65 10.38 -0.02
N LEU A 36 1.37 10.91 -1.01
CA LEU A 36 1.99 12.23 -0.93
C LEU A 36 0.95 13.36 -0.84
N SER A 37 -0.27 13.14 -1.33
CA SER A 37 -1.34 14.13 -1.22
C SER A 37 -1.61 14.56 0.22
N SER A 38 -1.42 13.66 1.20
CA SER A 38 -1.60 13.97 2.63
C SER A 38 -0.63 15.02 3.14
N VAL A 39 0.53 15.19 2.51
CA VAL A 39 1.53 16.23 2.86
C VAL A 39 0.96 17.63 2.65
N PHE A 40 0.15 17.80 1.62
CA PHE A 40 -0.49 19.09 1.30
C PHE A 40 -1.88 19.22 1.96
N ILE A 41 -2.64 18.12 1.96
CA ILE A 41 -4.02 18.13 2.43
C ILE A 41 -4.08 18.23 3.96
N ALA A 42 -3.21 17.55 4.71
CA ALA A 42 -3.29 17.56 6.17
C ALA A 42 -3.08 18.98 6.78
N PRO A 43 -2.05 19.78 6.40
CA PRO A 43 -1.91 21.13 6.90
C PRO A 43 -3.04 22.05 6.42
N LEU A 44 -3.46 21.95 5.15
CA LEU A 44 -4.59 22.72 4.63
C LEU A 44 -5.88 22.43 5.41
N PHE A 45 -6.17 21.16 5.64
CA PHE A 45 -7.38 20.75 6.34
C PHE A 45 -7.36 21.20 7.81
N ASN A 46 -6.20 21.10 8.47
CA ASN A 46 -6.02 21.61 9.83
C ASN A 46 -6.26 23.12 9.92
N PHE A 47 -5.72 23.89 8.98
CA PHE A 47 -5.94 25.32 8.87
C PHE A 47 -7.42 25.67 8.69
N LEU A 48 -8.09 25.01 7.73
CA LEU A 48 -9.50 25.26 7.44
C LEU A 48 -10.43 24.89 8.61
N ILE A 49 -10.13 23.80 9.33
CA ILE A 49 -10.91 23.40 10.51
C ILE A 49 -10.75 24.44 11.63
N LYS A 50 -9.51 24.89 11.89
CA LYS A 50 -9.25 25.90 12.94
C LYS A 50 -9.91 27.23 12.62
N SER A 51 -9.98 27.62 11.36
CA SER A 51 -10.51 28.92 10.94
C SER A 51 -12.04 28.94 10.86
N ASN A 52 -12.68 27.93 10.28
CA ASN A 52 -14.08 27.98 9.91
C ASN A 52 -14.86 26.68 10.26
N GLY A 53 -14.23 25.74 10.96
CA GLY A 53 -14.85 24.49 11.39
C GLY A 53 -14.90 23.40 10.32
N LEU A 54 -15.32 22.20 10.76
CA LEU A 54 -15.25 20.97 9.97
C LEU A 54 -16.10 21.03 8.70
N SER A 55 -17.33 21.54 8.77
CA SER A 55 -18.24 21.57 7.62
C SER A 55 -17.70 22.43 6.48
N TYR A 56 -17.10 23.59 6.81
CA TYR A 56 -16.46 24.45 5.85
C TYR A 56 -15.26 23.77 5.19
N ALA A 57 -14.39 23.15 6.00
CA ALA A 57 -13.23 22.43 5.51
C ALA A 57 -13.60 21.30 4.54
N LEU A 58 -14.66 20.53 4.84
CA LEU A 58 -15.16 19.47 3.96
C LEU A 58 -15.70 20.02 2.63
N ASN A 59 -16.44 21.12 2.65
CA ASN A 59 -16.97 21.76 1.44
C ASN A 59 -15.85 22.26 0.52
N VAL A 60 -14.89 23.00 1.10
CA VAL A 60 -13.73 23.50 0.34
C VAL A 60 -12.94 22.34 -0.26
N TYR A 61 -12.65 21.30 0.53
CA TYR A 61 -11.94 20.12 0.05
C TYR A 61 -12.71 19.41 -1.08
N SER A 62 -14.02 19.26 -0.96
CA SER A 62 -14.86 18.63 -1.99
C SER A 62 -14.82 19.38 -3.31
N ILE A 63 -14.85 20.72 -3.27
CA ILE A 63 -14.77 21.56 -4.47
C ILE A 63 -13.39 21.43 -5.11
N ILE A 64 -12.31 21.56 -4.32
CA ILE A 64 -10.91 21.40 -4.80
C ILE A 64 -10.75 20.02 -5.45
N PHE A 65 -11.21 18.96 -4.77
CA PHE A 65 -11.12 17.61 -5.29
C PHE A 65 -11.90 17.44 -6.61
N ALA A 66 -13.13 17.94 -6.69
CA ALA A 66 -13.96 17.85 -7.88
C ALA A 66 -13.30 18.57 -9.10
N VAL A 67 -12.76 19.77 -8.86
CA VAL A 67 -12.08 20.55 -9.90
C VAL A 67 -10.82 19.84 -10.39
N ILE A 68 -9.94 19.40 -9.46
CA ILE A 68 -8.68 18.74 -9.83
C ILE A 68 -8.96 17.38 -10.49
N ALA A 69 -9.81 16.53 -9.89
CA ALA A 69 -10.12 15.22 -10.45
C ALA A 69 -10.82 15.34 -11.80
N GLY A 70 -11.76 16.29 -11.94
CA GLY A 70 -12.43 16.59 -13.21
C GLY A 70 -11.43 17.00 -14.29
N THR A 71 -10.59 17.98 -13.99
CA THR A 71 -9.57 18.44 -14.96
C THR A 71 -8.59 17.34 -15.36
N CYS A 72 -8.06 16.60 -14.37
CA CYS A 72 -7.12 15.49 -14.63
C CYS A 72 -7.77 14.35 -15.42
N SER A 73 -9.08 14.12 -15.30
CA SER A 73 -9.76 13.07 -16.06
C SER A 73 -9.71 13.29 -17.58
N PHE A 74 -9.71 14.53 -18.05
CA PHE A 74 -9.56 14.86 -19.47
C PHE A 74 -8.13 14.65 -20.00
N LEU A 75 -7.13 14.63 -19.12
CA LEU A 75 -5.72 14.40 -19.48
C LEU A 75 -5.36 12.90 -19.50
N LEU A 76 -6.26 12.03 -19.02
CA LEU A 76 -6.00 10.60 -18.95
C LEU A 76 -6.26 9.93 -20.30
N LEU A 77 -5.21 9.79 -21.09
CA LEU A 77 -5.25 9.21 -22.43
C LEU A 77 -4.54 7.86 -22.46
N ASN A 78 -5.04 6.93 -23.28
CA ASN A 78 -4.27 5.74 -23.63
C ASN A 78 -3.23 6.09 -24.70
N PRO A 79 -2.06 5.43 -24.70
CA PRO A 79 -1.09 5.61 -25.77
C PRO A 79 -1.73 5.23 -27.14
N PRO A 80 -1.40 5.97 -28.23
CA PRO A 80 -1.87 5.61 -29.56
C PRO A 80 -1.31 4.23 -29.95
N GLU A 81 -2.09 3.42 -30.65
CA GLU A 81 -1.70 2.07 -31.08
C GLU A 81 -0.46 2.05 -31.99
N SER A 82 -0.14 3.17 -32.64
CA SER A 82 1.00 3.36 -33.55
C SER A 82 2.17 4.17 -32.99
N GLY A 83 2.22 4.43 -31.67
CA GLY A 83 3.26 5.28 -31.06
C GLY A 83 4.61 4.56 -30.95
N ILE A 84 5.70 5.34 -31.18
CA ILE A 84 7.12 4.95 -31.21
C ILE A 84 7.62 4.21 -29.95
N HIS A 85 6.82 4.19 -28.89
CA HIS A 85 7.01 3.46 -27.64
C HIS A 85 5.79 2.60 -27.26
N ALA A 86 4.93 2.24 -28.23
CA ALA A 86 4.24 0.98 -28.04
C ALA A 86 5.39 -0.03 -27.89
N PRO A 87 5.77 -0.48 -26.65
CA PRO A 87 6.63 -1.63 -26.58
C PRO A 87 5.89 -2.60 -27.47
N ALA A 88 6.58 -3.12 -28.52
CA ALA A 88 6.04 -4.23 -29.25
C ALA A 88 5.59 -5.18 -28.15
N PHE A 89 4.28 -5.21 -27.88
CA PHE A 89 3.68 -6.29 -27.18
C PHE A 89 3.97 -7.47 -28.10
N ASN A 90 5.25 -7.88 -28.07
CA ASN A 90 5.67 -9.10 -28.70
C ASN A 90 4.67 -10.09 -28.22
N HIS A 91 3.89 -10.61 -29.17
CA HIS A 91 2.93 -11.69 -28.98
C HIS A 91 3.58 -12.93 -28.32
N ALA A 92 4.85 -12.87 -27.92
CA ALA A 92 5.63 -13.89 -27.25
C ALA A 92 5.41 -14.02 -25.73
N SER A 93 4.63 -13.14 -25.07
CA SER A 93 4.13 -13.39 -23.72
C SER A 93 2.62 -13.13 -23.64
N HIS A 94 1.85 -13.64 -24.60
CA HIS A 94 0.48 -14.05 -24.38
C HIS A 94 0.50 -15.26 -23.39
N LYS A 95 0.85 -15.02 -22.15
CA LYS A 95 0.19 -15.76 -21.09
C LYS A 95 -1.26 -15.32 -21.22
N ASP A 96 -2.11 -16.23 -21.69
CA ASP A 96 -3.54 -16.03 -21.85
C ASP A 96 -4.02 -15.28 -20.62
N SER A 97 -4.59 -14.08 -20.83
CA SER A 97 -4.99 -13.28 -19.69
C SER A 97 -6.10 -14.01 -18.98
N ILE A 98 -5.79 -14.45 -17.77
CA ILE A 98 -6.60 -15.37 -16.99
C ILE A 98 -7.86 -14.62 -16.54
N LYS A 99 -9.01 -15.24 -16.71
CA LYS A 99 -10.28 -14.70 -16.22
C LYS A 99 -10.35 -14.82 -14.69
N LEU A 100 -11.12 -13.94 -14.06
CA LEU A 100 -11.33 -13.97 -12.62
C LEU A 100 -11.82 -15.35 -12.12
N SER A 101 -12.76 -15.99 -12.84
CA SER A 101 -13.28 -17.32 -12.52
C SER A 101 -12.20 -18.40 -12.42
N ASP A 102 -11.14 -18.25 -13.22
CA ASP A 102 -10.06 -19.24 -13.27
C ASP A 102 -8.96 -18.93 -12.22
N ILE A 103 -8.79 -17.68 -11.86
CA ILE A 103 -7.89 -17.27 -10.77
C ILE A 103 -8.42 -17.77 -9.42
N LEU A 104 -9.73 -17.65 -9.19
CA LEU A 104 -10.38 -18.12 -7.96
C LEU A 104 -10.30 -19.65 -7.76
N LYS A 105 -9.91 -20.41 -8.78
CA LYS A 105 -9.64 -21.85 -8.67
C LYS A 105 -8.18 -22.16 -8.33
N LYS A 106 -7.28 -21.15 -8.33
CA LYS A 106 -5.85 -21.35 -8.14
C LYS A 106 -5.44 -21.05 -6.69
N SER A 107 -4.62 -21.91 -6.13
CA SER A 107 -4.07 -21.73 -4.78
C SER A 107 -3.24 -20.45 -4.64
N GLU A 108 -2.58 -20.02 -5.73
CA GLU A 108 -1.77 -18.81 -5.75
C GLU A 108 -2.57 -17.55 -5.42
N PHE A 109 -3.85 -17.49 -5.83
CA PHE A 109 -4.72 -16.39 -5.47
C PHE A 109 -4.92 -16.29 -3.96
N TYR A 110 -5.23 -17.38 -3.30
CA TYR A 110 -5.50 -17.42 -1.86
C TYR A 110 -4.24 -17.14 -1.04
N ILE A 111 -3.09 -17.66 -1.47
CA ILE A 111 -1.81 -17.37 -0.81
C ILE A 111 -1.52 -15.85 -0.90
N LEU A 112 -1.64 -15.26 -2.09
CA LEU A 112 -1.44 -13.83 -2.28
C LEU A 112 -2.47 -13.00 -1.52
N TRP A 113 -3.72 -13.46 -1.45
CA TRP A 113 -4.78 -12.80 -0.70
C TRP A 113 -4.44 -12.75 0.80
N VAL A 114 -4.01 -13.88 1.37
CA VAL A 114 -3.59 -13.96 2.79
C VAL A 114 -2.35 -13.10 3.04
N LEU A 115 -1.38 -13.13 2.15
CA LEU A 115 -0.19 -12.29 2.24
C LEU A 115 -0.56 -10.80 2.20
N PHE A 116 -1.46 -10.40 1.31
CA PHE A 116 -1.90 -9.00 1.22
C PHE A 116 -2.73 -8.57 2.43
N PHE A 117 -3.57 -9.48 2.95
CA PHE A 117 -4.29 -9.31 4.21
C PHE A 117 -3.33 -9.04 5.37
N ILE A 118 -2.29 -9.87 5.54
CA ILE A 118 -1.28 -9.74 6.59
C ILE A 118 -0.48 -8.44 6.42
N GLY A 119 0.13 -8.23 5.25
CA GLY A 119 1.03 -7.10 5.02
C GLY A 119 0.36 -5.74 5.16
N SER A 120 -0.85 -5.60 4.61
CA SER A 120 -1.61 -4.35 4.69
C SER A 120 -2.28 -4.18 6.05
N GLY A 121 -2.86 -5.25 6.58
CA GLY A 121 -3.56 -5.22 7.84
C GLY A 121 -2.65 -4.93 9.03
N ALA A 122 -1.44 -5.52 9.08
CA ALA A 122 -0.44 -5.22 10.09
C ALA A 122 -0.02 -3.74 10.08
N GLY A 123 0.14 -3.14 8.89
CA GLY A 123 0.44 -1.71 8.77
C GLY A 123 -0.72 -0.83 9.25
N LEU A 124 -1.94 -1.07 8.73
CA LEU A 124 -3.13 -0.27 9.07
C LEU A 124 -3.51 -0.37 10.55
N MET A 125 -3.36 -1.54 11.15
CA MET A 125 -3.60 -1.77 12.57
C MET A 125 -2.78 -0.81 13.44
N VAL A 126 -1.54 -0.55 13.06
CA VAL A 126 -0.57 0.21 13.85
C VAL A 126 -0.57 1.71 13.51
N ILE A 127 -0.76 2.07 12.23
CA ILE A 127 -0.73 3.48 11.78
C ILE A 127 -1.71 4.35 12.59
N GLY A 128 -2.92 3.85 12.87
CA GLY A 128 -3.90 4.58 13.67
C GLY A 128 -3.40 4.90 15.08
N PHE A 129 -2.77 3.95 15.75
CA PHE A 129 -2.27 4.14 17.11
C PHE A 129 -1.03 5.01 17.19
N ILE A 130 -0.10 4.86 16.23
CA ILE A 130 1.09 5.73 16.15
C ILE A 130 0.65 7.19 15.95
N THR A 131 -0.37 7.42 15.13
CA THR A 131 -0.93 8.75 14.95
C THR A 131 -1.41 9.33 16.28
N ASP A 132 -2.08 8.54 17.12
CA ASP A 132 -2.54 9.00 18.44
C ASP A 132 -1.37 9.25 19.42
N MET A 133 -0.31 8.44 19.38
CA MET A 133 0.89 8.65 20.19
C MET A 133 1.64 9.92 19.76
N VAL A 134 1.76 10.14 18.44
CA VAL A 134 2.37 11.35 17.88
C VAL A 134 1.56 12.60 18.26
N LYS A 135 0.23 12.52 18.26
CA LYS A 135 -0.64 13.61 18.72
C LYS A 135 -0.37 13.99 20.18
N LYS A 136 -0.20 12.99 21.05
CA LYS A 136 0.13 13.25 22.46
C LYS A 136 1.50 13.91 22.64
N GLY A 137 2.48 13.58 21.79
CA GLY A 137 3.83 14.14 21.87
C GLY A 137 4.00 15.51 21.20
N LEU A 138 3.28 15.77 20.09
CA LEU A 138 3.40 16.99 19.29
C LEU A 138 2.30 18.04 19.56
N GLY A 139 1.25 17.69 20.32
CA GLY A 139 0.16 18.61 20.63
C GLY A 139 -0.49 19.19 19.37
N GLU A 140 -0.48 20.49 19.21
CA GLU A 140 -1.08 21.19 18.07
C GLU A 140 -0.44 20.85 16.72
N GLU A 141 0.80 20.42 16.70
CA GLU A 141 1.56 20.06 15.50
C GLU A 141 1.40 18.57 15.11
N ALA A 142 0.40 17.88 15.66
CA ALA A 142 0.14 16.48 15.39
C ALA A 142 -0.03 16.15 13.89
N PHE A 143 -0.42 17.11 13.07
CA PHE A 143 -0.51 16.94 11.61
C PHE A 143 0.85 16.60 10.98
N LEU A 144 1.98 17.05 11.59
CA LEU A 144 3.33 16.70 11.11
C LEU A 144 3.58 15.19 11.15
N GLY A 145 3.04 14.49 12.14
CA GLY A 145 3.10 13.02 12.18
C GLY A 145 2.43 12.37 10.98
N VAL A 146 1.27 12.89 10.57
CA VAL A 146 0.57 12.41 9.36
C VAL A 146 1.41 12.68 8.11
N VAL A 147 2.02 13.85 8.01
CA VAL A 147 2.89 14.23 6.90
C VAL A 147 4.11 13.30 6.80
N ILE A 148 4.77 13.03 7.91
CA ILE A 148 5.97 12.18 7.96
C ILE A 148 5.62 10.73 7.56
N ILE A 149 4.52 10.17 8.08
CA ILE A 149 4.04 8.85 7.69
C ILE A 149 3.71 8.82 6.19
N ALA A 150 3.10 9.87 5.65
CA ALA A 150 2.75 9.97 4.23
C ALA A 150 3.99 10.00 3.34
N ILE A 151 5.05 10.71 3.74
CA ILE A 151 6.34 10.72 3.04
C ILE A 151 6.95 9.31 3.05
N GLY A 152 7.00 8.66 4.22
CA GLY A 152 7.45 7.27 4.33
C GLY A 152 6.66 6.33 3.41
N ASN A 153 5.33 6.41 3.45
CA ASN A 153 4.43 5.61 2.63
C ASN A 153 4.67 5.82 1.13
N SER A 154 4.79 7.07 0.69
CA SER A 154 5.09 7.37 -0.72
C SER A 154 6.47 6.87 -1.13
N GLY A 155 7.49 7.12 -0.30
CA GLY A 155 8.85 6.64 -0.52
C GLY A 155 8.92 5.11 -0.62
N GLY A 156 8.18 4.41 0.23
CA GLY A 156 8.08 2.94 0.22
C GLY A 156 7.52 2.39 -1.07
N ARG A 157 6.50 3.02 -1.64
CA ARG A 157 5.89 2.61 -2.92
C ARG A 157 6.90 2.72 -4.07
N VAL A 158 7.61 3.83 -4.15
CA VAL A 158 8.61 4.06 -5.21
C VAL A 158 9.82 3.14 -5.02
N ALA A 159 10.36 3.08 -3.80
CA ALA A 159 11.53 2.26 -3.51
C ALA A 159 11.27 0.76 -3.71
N ALA A 160 10.14 0.24 -3.22
CA ALA A 160 9.78 -1.16 -3.40
C ALA A 160 9.46 -1.48 -4.87
N GLY A 161 8.79 -0.57 -5.59
CA GLY A 161 8.57 -0.70 -7.02
C GLY A 161 9.88 -0.84 -7.78
N TYR A 162 10.81 0.09 -7.56
CA TYR A 162 12.15 0.06 -8.18
C TYR A 162 12.95 -1.19 -7.81
N LEU A 163 12.98 -1.54 -6.51
CA LEU A 163 13.66 -2.72 -6.03
C LEU A 163 13.13 -3.98 -6.71
N SER A 164 11.81 -4.08 -6.82
CA SER A 164 11.15 -5.24 -7.41
C SER A 164 11.40 -5.42 -8.90
N ASP A 165 11.65 -4.33 -9.62
CA ASP A 165 12.07 -4.38 -11.02
C ASP A 165 13.50 -4.94 -11.17
N ARG A 166 14.36 -4.80 -10.14
CA ARG A 166 15.75 -5.26 -10.17
C ARG A 166 15.98 -6.68 -9.63
N ILE A 167 15.40 -6.99 -8.46
CA ILE A 167 15.66 -8.28 -7.77
C ILE A 167 14.49 -9.26 -7.88
N GLY A 168 13.38 -8.83 -8.47
CA GLY A 168 12.14 -9.61 -8.62
C GLY A 168 11.10 -9.32 -7.53
N ARG A 169 9.84 -9.57 -7.86
CA ARG A 169 8.67 -9.19 -7.04
C ARG A 169 8.63 -9.91 -5.70
N ILE A 170 8.80 -11.24 -5.72
CA ILE A 170 8.65 -12.07 -4.53
C ILE A 170 9.79 -11.81 -3.54
N LYS A 171 11.03 -11.70 -4.02
CA LYS A 171 12.17 -11.38 -3.17
C LYS A 171 12.02 -10.02 -2.50
N SER A 172 11.55 -9.01 -3.25
CA SER A 172 11.28 -7.69 -2.70
C SER A 172 10.20 -7.75 -1.62
N LEU A 173 9.14 -8.54 -1.82
CA LEU A 173 8.08 -8.72 -0.83
C LEU A 173 8.60 -9.42 0.44
N ILE A 174 9.49 -10.43 0.31
CA ILE A 174 10.15 -11.08 1.45
C ILE A 174 10.95 -10.06 2.26
N ILE A 175 11.75 -9.21 1.60
CA ILE A 175 12.54 -8.16 2.27
C ILE A 175 11.62 -7.20 3.03
N MET A 176 10.53 -6.75 2.39
CA MET A 176 9.60 -5.80 3.02
C MET A 176 8.85 -6.43 4.21
N PHE A 177 8.42 -7.69 4.10
CA PHE A 177 7.76 -8.39 5.21
C PHE A 177 8.71 -8.62 6.38
N SER A 178 9.95 -9.05 6.10
CA SER A 178 10.99 -9.24 7.13
C SER A 178 11.32 -7.93 7.84
N PHE A 179 11.46 -6.85 7.09
CA PHE A 179 11.72 -5.52 7.65
C PHE A 179 10.53 -5.03 8.49
N GLN A 180 9.31 -5.21 8.01
CA GLN A 180 8.11 -4.85 8.78
C GLN A 180 7.97 -5.71 10.04
N CYS A 181 8.27 -6.99 9.99
CA CYS A 181 8.28 -7.87 11.16
C CYS A 181 9.27 -7.37 12.22
N LEU A 182 10.49 -7.03 11.81
CA LEU A 182 11.49 -6.44 12.71
C LEU A 182 11.02 -5.13 13.33
N LEU A 183 10.41 -4.24 12.54
CA LEU A 183 9.85 -2.98 13.06
C LEU A 183 8.73 -3.22 14.08
N MET A 184 7.89 -4.23 13.88
CA MET A 184 6.85 -4.57 14.85
C MET A 184 7.43 -5.10 16.17
N ILE A 185 8.48 -5.93 16.11
CA ILE A 185 9.20 -6.41 17.29
C ILE A 185 9.83 -5.23 18.03
N ILE A 186 10.55 -4.35 17.35
CA ILE A 186 11.12 -3.14 17.94
C ILE A 186 10.03 -2.28 18.58
N SER A 187 8.91 -2.08 17.89
CA SER A 187 7.77 -1.30 18.38
C SER A 187 7.16 -1.90 19.64
N ALA A 188 7.04 -3.24 19.72
CA ALA A 188 6.54 -3.92 20.92
C ALA A 188 7.42 -3.65 22.13
N ILE A 189 8.74 -3.82 21.99
CA ILE A 189 9.73 -3.61 23.06
C ILE A 189 9.76 -2.14 23.51
N VAL A 190 9.73 -1.21 22.55
CA VAL A 190 9.94 0.21 22.82
C VAL A 190 8.68 0.88 23.38
N THR A 191 7.48 0.35 23.09
CA THR A 191 6.21 0.95 23.52
C THR A 191 6.01 0.93 25.04
N GLU A 192 6.68 0.06 25.79
CA GLU A 192 6.64 0.02 27.25
C GLU A 192 7.52 1.09 27.93
N HIS A 193 8.41 1.73 27.18
CA HIS A 193 9.34 2.72 27.72
C HIS A 193 8.94 4.14 27.28
N THR A 194 9.38 5.13 28.07
CA THR A 194 9.24 6.55 27.68
C THR A 194 10.12 6.83 26.47
N ILE A 195 9.52 6.94 25.29
CA ILE A 195 10.22 7.06 24.02
C ILE A 195 10.36 8.53 23.62
N SER A 196 11.55 8.88 23.11
CA SER A 196 11.74 10.14 22.41
C SER A 196 10.79 10.25 21.21
N ILE A 197 10.15 11.39 21.03
CA ILE A 197 9.28 11.67 19.87
C ILE A 197 9.99 11.41 18.54
N ILE A 198 11.30 11.62 18.46
CA ILE A 198 12.11 11.37 17.27
C ILE A 198 12.11 9.88 16.91
N ILE A 199 12.31 9.01 17.89
CA ILE A 199 12.29 7.55 17.68
C ILE A 199 10.90 7.10 17.22
N LEU A 200 9.85 7.64 17.85
CA LEU A 200 8.47 7.35 17.46
C LEU A 200 8.18 7.77 16.01
N LEU A 201 8.64 8.95 15.60
CA LEU A 201 8.48 9.44 14.23
C LEU A 201 9.26 8.58 13.22
N LEU A 202 10.47 8.13 13.56
CA LEU A 202 11.24 7.21 12.71
C LEU A 202 10.52 5.87 12.54
N ILE A 203 10.05 5.26 13.63
CA ILE A 203 9.27 4.02 13.58
C ILE A 203 8.03 4.22 12.71
N ALA A 204 7.28 5.29 12.92
CA ALA A 204 6.10 5.64 12.15
C ALA A 204 6.40 5.76 10.64
N THR A 205 7.50 6.42 10.30
CA THR A 205 7.96 6.61 8.93
C THR A 205 8.24 5.27 8.26
N PHE A 206 8.99 4.38 8.93
CA PHE A 206 9.34 3.08 8.36
C PHE A 206 8.15 2.10 8.31
N ILE A 207 7.22 2.17 9.25
CA ILE A 207 5.96 1.43 9.16
C ILE A 207 5.13 1.94 7.98
N GLY A 208 5.05 3.25 7.79
CA GLY A 208 4.43 3.86 6.62
C GLY A 208 5.10 3.42 5.32
N PHE A 209 6.43 3.40 5.28
CA PHE A 209 7.24 2.93 4.15
C PHE A 209 6.89 1.48 3.76
N ASN A 210 6.88 0.57 4.72
CA ASN A 210 6.53 -0.83 4.45
C ASN A 210 5.07 -1.02 4.06
N TYR A 211 4.15 -0.31 4.69
CA TYR A 211 2.75 -0.31 4.29
C TYR A 211 2.59 0.14 2.84
N GLY A 212 3.29 1.22 2.46
CA GLY A 212 3.30 1.72 1.08
C GLY A 212 3.84 0.70 0.08
N SER A 213 4.90 -0.04 0.44
CA SER A 213 5.52 -1.02 -0.44
C SER A 213 4.54 -2.11 -0.89
N ASN A 214 3.62 -2.55 -0.03
CA ASN A 214 2.60 -3.54 -0.39
C ASN A 214 1.70 -3.04 -1.53
N LEU A 215 1.32 -1.75 -1.51
CA LEU A 215 0.45 -1.16 -2.53
C LEU A 215 1.12 -0.99 -3.91
N SER A 216 2.43 -1.14 -3.99
CA SER A 216 3.21 -1.19 -5.24
C SER A 216 3.50 -2.62 -5.68
N LEU A 217 3.84 -3.51 -4.75
CA LEU A 217 4.27 -4.88 -5.06
C LEU A 217 3.11 -5.78 -5.47
N PHE A 218 1.99 -5.77 -4.74
CA PHE A 218 0.86 -6.66 -5.04
C PHE A 218 0.22 -6.42 -6.42
N PRO A 219 -0.02 -5.18 -6.89
CA PRO A 219 -0.49 -4.97 -8.26
C PRO A 219 0.53 -5.42 -9.30
N SER A 220 1.84 -5.22 -9.05
CA SER A 220 2.89 -5.69 -9.94
C SER A 220 2.93 -7.21 -10.05
N ILE A 221 2.80 -7.93 -8.93
CA ILE A 221 2.69 -9.39 -8.89
C ILE A 221 1.43 -9.86 -9.62
N ALA A 222 0.28 -9.23 -9.36
CA ALA A 222 -0.98 -9.58 -10.01
C ALA A 222 -0.91 -9.43 -11.53
N LYS A 223 -0.27 -8.35 -12.01
CA LYS A 223 0.00 -8.13 -13.43
C LYS A 223 0.87 -9.22 -14.03
N ASP A 224 2.00 -9.53 -13.35
CA ASP A 224 2.98 -10.48 -13.86
C ASP A 224 2.42 -11.92 -13.90
N LEU A 225 1.52 -12.28 -12.96
CA LEU A 225 0.91 -13.61 -12.88
C LEU A 225 -0.32 -13.78 -13.79
N TRP A 226 -1.15 -12.74 -13.89
CA TRP A 226 -2.50 -12.88 -14.50
C TRP A 226 -2.72 -12.02 -15.74
N GLY A 227 -1.72 -11.21 -16.12
CA GLY A 227 -1.77 -10.36 -17.32
C GLY A 227 -2.61 -9.09 -17.15
N MET A 228 -2.62 -8.27 -18.22
CA MET A 228 -3.22 -6.93 -18.20
C MET A 228 -4.68 -6.88 -18.66
N LYS A 229 -5.15 -7.83 -19.47
CA LYS A 229 -6.49 -7.75 -20.11
C LYS A 229 -7.63 -7.75 -19.10
N ASN A 230 -7.54 -8.58 -18.05
CA ASN A 230 -8.53 -8.68 -16.97
C ASN A 230 -8.00 -8.11 -15.64
N PHE A 231 -6.97 -7.24 -15.72
CA PHE A 231 -6.26 -6.75 -14.52
C PHE A 231 -7.19 -6.11 -13.51
N GLY A 232 -8.13 -5.26 -13.94
CA GLY A 232 -9.05 -4.57 -13.04
C GLY A 232 -9.88 -5.52 -12.18
N ALA A 233 -10.45 -6.58 -12.79
CA ALA A 233 -11.24 -7.59 -12.08
C ALA A 233 -10.36 -8.45 -11.16
N ASN A 234 -9.22 -8.89 -11.68
CA ASN A 234 -8.29 -9.78 -10.98
C ASN A 234 -7.65 -9.11 -9.77
N TYR A 235 -7.11 -7.91 -9.99
CA TYR A 235 -6.51 -7.14 -8.91
C TYR A 235 -7.57 -6.60 -7.95
N GLY A 236 -8.75 -6.21 -8.42
CA GLY A 236 -9.87 -5.80 -7.58
C GLY A 236 -10.27 -6.89 -6.58
N ALA A 237 -10.35 -8.15 -7.03
CA ALA A 237 -10.61 -9.29 -6.15
C ALA A 237 -9.46 -9.50 -5.13
N LEU A 238 -8.21 -9.39 -5.56
CA LEU A 238 -7.05 -9.46 -4.65
C LEU A 238 -7.06 -8.30 -3.66
N PHE A 239 -7.41 -7.10 -4.10
CA PHE A 239 -7.43 -5.88 -3.28
C PHE A 239 -8.46 -5.91 -2.15
N THR A 240 -9.47 -6.81 -2.21
CA THR A 240 -10.38 -7.03 -1.08
C THR A 240 -9.63 -7.45 0.18
N ALA A 241 -8.50 -8.13 0.05
CA ALA A 241 -7.63 -8.51 1.17
C ALA A 241 -7.13 -7.30 1.96
N TRP A 242 -6.80 -6.21 1.27
CA TRP A 242 -6.39 -4.95 1.89
C TRP A 242 -7.51 -4.38 2.79
N GLY A 243 -8.74 -4.31 2.28
CA GLY A 243 -9.88 -3.79 3.02
C GLY A 243 -10.25 -4.66 4.21
N VAL A 244 -10.33 -5.99 4.00
CA VAL A 244 -10.66 -6.95 5.06
C VAL A 244 -9.55 -6.96 6.11
N GLY A 245 -8.28 -6.98 5.71
CA GLY A 245 -7.12 -6.95 6.60
C GLY A 245 -7.09 -5.70 7.46
N GLY A 246 -7.28 -4.54 6.85
CA GLY A 246 -7.34 -3.27 7.56
C GLY A 246 -8.47 -3.22 8.57
N PHE A 247 -9.67 -3.66 8.20
CA PHE A 247 -10.82 -3.68 9.09
C PHE A 247 -10.65 -4.68 10.25
N VAL A 248 -10.34 -5.94 9.92
CA VAL A 248 -10.26 -7.02 10.90
C VAL A 248 -9.11 -6.78 11.89
N LEU A 249 -7.89 -6.54 11.39
CA LEU A 249 -6.73 -6.40 12.28
C LEU A 249 -6.78 -5.12 13.09
N SER A 250 -7.30 -4.01 12.54
CA SER A 250 -7.51 -2.79 13.33
C SER A 250 -8.55 -3.01 14.42
N ARG A 251 -9.60 -3.78 14.15
CA ARG A 251 -10.61 -4.11 15.17
C ARG A 251 -10.05 -5.02 16.27
N VAL A 252 -9.31 -6.05 15.87
CA VAL A 252 -8.62 -6.96 16.82
C VAL A 252 -7.67 -6.17 17.71
N SER A 253 -6.88 -5.26 17.15
CA SER A 253 -5.96 -4.42 17.92
C SER A 253 -6.67 -3.51 18.92
N GLN A 254 -7.82 -2.91 18.53
CA GLN A 254 -8.64 -2.13 19.47
C GLN A 254 -9.18 -2.98 20.63
N MET A 255 -9.62 -4.21 20.33
CA MET A 255 -10.09 -5.15 21.36
C MET A 255 -8.96 -5.56 22.31
N ILE A 256 -7.76 -5.84 21.79
CA ILE A 256 -6.56 -6.14 22.59
C ILE A 256 -6.24 -4.96 23.50
N LYS A 257 -6.18 -3.73 22.95
CA LYS A 257 -5.92 -2.51 23.73
C LYS A 257 -6.96 -2.30 24.83
N ALA A 258 -8.24 -2.52 24.53
CA ALA A 258 -9.32 -2.39 25.52
C ALA A 258 -9.22 -3.41 26.64
N ALA A 259 -8.78 -4.65 26.34
CA ALA A 259 -8.66 -5.73 27.31
C ALA A 259 -7.36 -5.64 28.15
N THR A 260 -6.26 -5.19 27.58
CA THR A 260 -4.92 -5.21 28.22
C THR A 260 -4.43 -3.84 28.67
N GLY A 261 -5.04 -2.76 28.17
CA GLY A 261 -4.55 -1.39 28.35
C GLY A 261 -3.30 -1.05 27.54
N SER A 262 -2.63 -2.03 26.91
CA SER A 262 -1.37 -1.88 26.19
C SER A 262 -1.53 -2.12 24.68
N LEU A 263 -0.69 -1.43 23.88
CA LEU A 263 -0.54 -1.66 22.45
C LEU A 263 0.51 -2.73 22.12
N GLU A 264 1.33 -3.10 23.07
CA GLU A 264 2.42 -4.07 22.92
C GLU A 264 1.94 -5.37 22.27
N TYR A 265 0.85 -5.94 22.82
CA TYR A 265 0.30 -7.19 22.29
C TYR A 265 -0.20 -7.08 20.85
N SER A 266 -0.61 -5.88 20.42
CA SER A 266 -0.96 -5.63 19.02
C SER A 266 0.26 -5.65 18.11
N PHE A 267 1.39 -5.12 18.55
CA PHE A 267 2.66 -5.20 17.83
C PHE A 267 3.18 -6.63 17.75
N TRP A 268 3.10 -7.40 18.88
CA TRP A 268 3.46 -8.82 18.87
C TRP A 268 2.59 -9.64 17.92
N LEU A 269 1.28 -9.41 17.92
CA LEU A 269 0.38 -10.05 16.96
C LEU A 269 0.79 -9.75 15.51
N ALA A 270 1.08 -8.48 15.20
CA ALA A 270 1.54 -8.08 13.86
C ALA A 270 2.85 -8.77 13.49
N ALA A 271 3.81 -8.84 14.42
CA ALA A 271 5.10 -9.50 14.19
C ALA A 271 4.92 -11.00 13.90
N VAL A 272 4.08 -11.70 14.66
CA VAL A 272 3.77 -13.12 14.44
C VAL A 272 3.12 -13.34 13.06
N LEU A 273 2.11 -12.53 12.71
CA LEU A 273 1.45 -12.63 11.41
C LEU A 273 2.43 -12.38 10.24
N LEU A 274 3.30 -11.37 10.37
CA LEU A 274 4.33 -11.08 9.36
C LEU A 274 5.38 -12.19 9.27
N GLY A 275 5.76 -12.80 10.39
CA GLY A 275 6.62 -13.98 10.42
C GLY A 275 6.00 -15.16 9.67
N ILE A 276 4.71 -15.44 9.91
CA ILE A 276 3.94 -16.43 9.14
C ILE A 276 3.92 -16.04 7.65
N GLY A 277 3.71 -14.76 7.34
CA GLY A 277 3.77 -14.24 5.98
C GLY A 277 5.11 -14.48 5.29
N CYS A 278 6.23 -14.28 5.98
CA CYS A 278 7.57 -14.61 5.46
C CYS A 278 7.69 -16.10 5.12
N ILE A 279 7.23 -16.98 5.98
CA ILE A 279 7.25 -18.44 5.74
C ILE A 279 6.40 -18.78 4.50
N LEU A 280 5.19 -18.22 4.41
CA LEU A 280 4.32 -18.41 3.25
C LEU A 280 4.96 -17.90 1.95
N LEU A 281 5.70 -16.80 2.00
CA LEU A 281 6.41 -16.23 0.84
C LEU A 281 7.53 -17.16 0.34
N PHE A 282 8.28 -17.79 1.24
CA PHE A 282 9.29 -18.78 0.84
C PHE A 282 8.65 -19.99 0.15
N PHE A 283 7.53 -20.49 0.66
CA PHE A 283 6.78 -21.56 0.00
C PHE A 283 6.22 -21.12 -1.35
N PHE A 284 5.69 -19.90 -1.42
CA PHE A 284 5.17 -19.33 -2.65
C PHE A 284 6.26 -19.18 -3.72
N GLU A 285 7.46 -18.69 -3.36
CA GLU A 285 8.61 -18.60 -4.27
C GLU A 285 9.00 -19.98 -4.83
N LYS A 286 9.01 -21.01 -3.98
CA LYS A 286 9.31 -22.37 -4.40
C LYS A 286 8.29 -22.91 -5.41
N ILE A 287 7.00 -22.68 -5.14
CA ILE A 287 5.90 -23.09 -6.05
C ILE A 287 6.04 -22.39 -7.40
N MET A 288 6.34 -21.09 -7.41
CA MET A 288 6.48 -20.32 -8.64
C MET A 288 7.69 -20.77 -9.47
N LYS A 289 8.83 -21.04 -8.84
CA LYS A 289 10.01 -21.60 -9.53
C LYS A 289 9.75 -22.98 -10.16
N GLN A 290 8.96 -23.84 -9.49
CA GLN A 290 8.59 -25.14 -10.04
C GLN A 290 7.67 -25.04 -11.26
N LYS A 291 6.86 -23.97 -11.35
CA LYS A 291 5.98 -23.69 -12.49
C LYS A 291 6.66 -22.96 -13.64
N GLY A 292 7.98 -22.66 -13.54
CA GLY A 292 8.73 -21.93 -14.55
C GLY A 292 8.33 -20.46 -14.66
N GLN A 293 7.85 -19.91 -13.57
CA GLN A 293 7.39 -18.52 -13.46
C GLN A 293 8.31 -17.69 -12.56
#